data_1d6b509ef3a22102bd95f72166074114
#
_entry.id   1d6b509ef3a22102bd95f72166074114
#
_cell.length_a   1.000
_cell.length_b   1.000
_cell.length_c   1.000
_cell.angle_alpha   90.00
_cell.angle_beta   90.00
_cell.angle_gamma   90.00
#
_symmetry.space_group_name_H-M   'P 1'
#
loop_
_entity.id
_entity.type
_entity.pdbx_description
1 polymer ?
#
loop_
_entity_poly.entity_id
_entity_poly.type
_entity_poly.pdbx_seq_one_letter_code
_entity_poly.pdbx_strand_id
1 'polypeptide(L)'
;MNPEDVQKMIAAGLPDCEVKVEGDGSHFDAVVIGEMFDGMSLVKKQQAVYKTLGDKITSGEVHALTIKTFTPDEYEKAQKLQVR
;
A
#
# COMPACT_ATOMS: atom_id res chain seq x y z
N MET A 1 16.37 0.36 -2.01
CA MET A 1 15.31 -0.61 -1.67
C MET A 1 14.49 -0.90 -2.93
N ASN A 2 14.15 -2.13 -3.19
CA ASN A 2 13.38 -2.46 -4.37
C ASN A 2 11.90 -2.67 -4.03
N PRO A 3 11.01 -2.70 -5.03
CA PRO A 3 9.57 -2.82 -4.78
C PRO A 3 9.20 -4.09 -4.01
N GLU A 4 9.93 -5.17 -4.24
CA GLU A 4 9.65 -6.43 -3.54
C GLU A 4 9.90 -6.31 -2.04
N ASP A 5 10.94 -5.58 -1.64
CA ASP A 5 11.23 -5.36 -0.24
C ASP A 5 10.14 -4.54 0.44
N VAL A 6 9.68 -3.49 -0.25
CA VAL A 6 8.58 -2.66 0.26
C VAL A 6 7.31 -3.50 0.40
N GLN A 7 7.02 -4.33 -0.60
CA GLN A 7 5.85 -5.20 -0.58
C GLN A 7 5.89 -6.18 0.60
N LYS A 8 7.05 -6.79 0.83
CA LYS A 8 7.21 -7.73 1.93
C LYS A 8 7.01 -7.07 3.29
N MET A 9 7.53 -5.87 3.46
CA MET A 9 7.38 -5.15 4.73
C MET A 9 5.92 -4.80 5.00
N ILE A 10 5.21 -4.31 4.00
CA ILE A 10 3.80 -3.97 4.14
C ILE A 10 2.99 -5.24 4.44
N ALA A 11 3.24 -6.29 3.68
CA ALA A 11 2.51 -7.55 3.86
C ALA A 11 2.74 -8.15 5.25
N ALA A 12 3.96 -8.05 5.77
CA ALA A 12 4.27 -8.56 7.10
C ALA A 12 3.52 -7.79 8.19
N GLY A 13 3.34 -6.49 8.00
CA GLY A 13 2.62 -5.66 8.97
C GLY A 13 1.11 -5.72 8.82
N LEU A 14 0.62 -6.10 7.64
CA LEU A 14 -0.81 -6.19 7.34
C LEU A 14 -1.11 -7.55 6.71
N PRO A 15 -1.02 -8.63 7.51
CA PRO A 15 -1.10 -9.99 6.96
C PRO A 15 -2.44 -10.35 6.32
N ASP A 16 -3.50 -9.63 6.67
CA ASP A 16 -4.83 -9.89 6.09
C ASP A 16 -5.09 -9.09 4.81
N CYS A 17 -4.09 -8.33 4.35
CA CYS A 17 -4.24 -7.51 3.16
C CYS A 17 -3.46 -8.09 2.00
N GLU A 18 -3.98 -7.85 0.79
CA GLU A 18 -3.24 -8.13 -0.42
C GLU A 18 -2.44 -6.87 -0.76
N VAL A 19 -1.16 -7.03 -1.02
CA VAL A 19 -0.25 -5.90 -1.25
C VAL A 19 0.44 -6.06 -2.59
N LYS A 20 0.43 -4.99 -3.37
CA LYS A 20 1.15 -4.93 -4.64
C LYS A 20 1.98 -3.65 -4.65
N VAL A 21 3.25 -3.77 -4.98
CA VAL A 21 4.13 -2.61 -5.04
C VAL A 21 4.90 -2.62 -6.36
N GLU A 22 4.91 -1.48 -7.02
CA GLU A 22 5.68 -1.27 -8.23
C GLU A 22 6.54 -0.04 -8.04
N GLY A 23 7.62 0.07 -8.81
CA GLY A 23 8.47 1.24 -8.74
C GLY A 23 9.80 1.03 -9.44
N ASP A 24 10.57 2.11 -9.52
CA ASP A 24 11.87 2.14 -10.19
C ASP A 24 13.04 2.33 -9.23
N GLY A 25 12.80 2.18 -7.93
CA GLY A 25 13.82 2.33 -6.91
C GLY A 25 13.82 3.71 -6.25
N SER A 26 13.33 4.74 -6.91
CA SER A 26 13.22 6.08 -6.32
C SER A 26 11.78 6.46 -6.04
N HIS A 27 10.86 5.91 -6.81
CA HIS A 27 9.42 6.13 -6.64
C HIS A 27 8.72 4.79 -6.54
N PHE A 28 7.80 4.66 -5.59
CA PHE A 28 7.05 3.43 -5.38
C PHE A 28 5.56 3.70 -5.37
N ASP A 29 4.81 2.80 -6.00
CA ASP A 29 3.35 2.80 -5.96
C ASP A 29 2.88 1.54 -5.25
N ALA A 30 2.21 1.72 -4.12
CA ALA A 30 1.69 0.61 -3.33
C ALA A 30 0.17 0.57 -3.42
N VAL A 31 -0.35 -0.61 -3.70
CA VAL A 31 -1.80 -0.88 -3.64
C VAL A 31 -2.02 -1.89 -2.54
N VAL A 32 -2.83 -1.52 -1.56
CA VAL A 32 -3.11 -2.37 -0.40
C VAL A 32 -4.61 -2.61 -0.32
N ILE A 33 -5.01 -3.87 -0.37
CA ILE A 33 -6.40 -4.27 -0.41
C ILE A 33 -6.73 -5.07 0.84
N GLY A 34 -7.70 -4.60 1.62
CA GLY A 34 -8.08 -5.30 2.83
C GLY A 34 -9.40 -4.80 3.39
N GLU A 35 -10.16 -5.69 3.98
CA GLU A 35 -11.44 -5.34 4.60
C GLU A 35 -11.26 -4.41 5.77
N MET A 36 -10.08 -4.39 6.40
CA MET A 36 -9.79 -3.51 7.53
C MET A 36 -9.96 -2.04 7.21
N PHE A 37 -9.88 -1.67 5.95
CA PHE A 37 -9.98 -0.27 5.53
C PHE A 37 -11.41 0.25 5.48
N ASP A 38 -12.37 -0.64 5.57
CA ASP A 38 -13.78 -0.24 5.57
C ASP A 38 -14.07 0.63 6.80
N GLY A 39 -14.65 1.80 6.54
CA GLY A 39 -14.97 2.73 7.62
C GLY A 39 -13.81 3.56 8.13
N MET A 40 -12.60 3.37 7.62
CA MET A 40 -11.44 4.16 8.03
C MET A 40 -11.35 5.45 7.22
N SER A 41 -10.88 6.52 7.87
CA SER A 41 -10.60 7.76 7.17
C SER A 41 -9.36 7.59 6.28
N LEU A 42 -9.21 8.47 5.29
CA LEU A 42 -8.04 8.42 4.41
C LEU A 42 -6.74 8.54 5.21
N VAL A 43 -6.71 9.41 6.20
CA VAL A 43 -5.52 9.60 7.04
C VAL A 43 -5.18 8.31 7.78
N LYS A 44 -6.16 7.65 8.36
CA LYS A 44 -5.92 6.41 9.10
C LYS A 44 -5.46 5.28 8.19
N LYS A 45 -5.99 5.20 6.99
CA LYS A 45 -5.54 4.21 6.00
C LYS A 45 -4.08 4.40 5.66
N GLN A 46 -3.68 5.64 5.39
CA GLN A 46 -2.30 5.98 5.08
C GLN A 46 -1.37 5.66 6.25
N GLN A 47 -1.77 6.02 7.45
CA GLN A 47 -0.99 5.75 8.65
C GLN A 47 -0.78 4.25 8.88
N ALA A 48 -1.81 3.45 8.64
CA ALA A 48 -1.71 2.01 8.80
C ALA A 48 -0.64 1.40 7.91
N VAL A 49 -0.53 1.89 6.67
CA VAL A 49 0.49 1.42 5.74
C VAL A 49 1.87 1.96 6.10
N TYR A 50 1.98 3.25 6.41
CA TYR A 50 3.27 3.84 6.78
C TYR A 50 3.88 3.18 8.03
N LYS A 51 3.06 2.77 8.96
CA LYS A 51 3.52 2.07 10.17
C LYS A 51 4.31 0.81 9.85
N THR A 52 3.92 0.11 8.78
CA THR A 52 4.58 -1.15 8.41
C THR A 52 6.01 -0.92 7.92
N LEU A 53 6.29 0.26 7.43
CA LEU A 53 7.61 0.61 6.88
C LEU A 53 8.55 1.19 7.96
N GLY A 54 7.98 1.63 9.07
CA GLY A 54 8.76 2.09 10.21
C GLY A 54 9.75 3.19 9.84
N ASP A 55 11.00 3.00 10.23
CA ASP A 55 12.04 3.99 10.02
C ASP A 55 12.60 4.03 8.60
N LYS A 56 12.14 3.16 7.70
CA LYS A 56 12.57 3.20 6.30
C LYS A 56 12.12 4.49 5.62
N ILE A 57 10.96 5.01 6.02
CA ILE A 57 10.49 6.31 5.54
C ILE A 57 11.38 7.42 6.10
N THR A 58 11.64 7.40 7.40
CA THR A 58 12.43 8.43 8.08
C THR A 58 13.88 8.44 7.63
N SER A 59 14.44 7.26 7.37
CA SER A 59 15.84 7.13 6.95
C SER A 59 16.07 7.54 5.50
N GLY A 60 14.99 7.72 4.73
CA GLY A 60 15.11 8.10 3.34
C GLY A 60 15.30 6.94 2.37
N GLU A 61 15.22 5.70 2.85
CA GLU A 61 15.31 4.54 1.97
C GLU A 61 14.10 4.43 1.05
N VAL A 62 12.97 4.97 1.49
CA VAL A 62 11.76 5.07 0.67
C VAL A 62 11.42 6.55 0.56
N HIS A 63 11.77 7.16 -0.58
CA HIS A 63 11.62 8.60 -0.77
C HIS A 63 10.24 9.03 -1.21
N ALA A 64 9.74 8.39 -2.25
CA ALA A 64 8.45 8.74 -2.83
C ALA A 64 7.58 7.49 -2.86
N LEU A 65 6.54 7.49 -2.05
CA LEU A 65 5.62 6.37 -1.94
C LEU A 65 4.20 6.89 -2.10
N THR A 66 3.53 6.41 -3.14
CA THR A 66 2.11 6.65 -3.35
C THR A 66 1.36 5.42 -2.86
N ILE A 67 0.41 5.63 -1.96
CA ILE A 67 -0.35 4.55 -1.36
C ILE A 67 -1.82 4.66 -1.79
N LYS A 68 -2.34 3.57 -2.33
CA LYS A 68 -3.76 3.44 -2.64
C LYS A 68 -4.31 2.28 -1.83
N THR A 69 -5.36 2.53 -1.09
CA THR A 69 -5.99 1.52 -0.24
C THR A 69 -7.40 1.25 -0.73
N PHE A 70 -7.79 -0.01 -0.67
CA PHE A 70 -9.11 -0.46 -1.11
C PHE A 70 -9.63 -1.52 -0.17
N THR A 71 -10.97 -1.57 0.00
CA THR A 71 -11.59 -2.80 0.43
C THR A 71 -11.65 -3.72 -0.79
N PRO A 72 -11.81 -5.05 -0.61
CA PRO A 72 -11.93 -5.94 -1.76
C PRO A 72 -13.03 -5.54 -2.73
N ASP A 73 -14.14 -5.07 -2.21
CA ASP A 73 -15.26 -4.61 -3.05
C ASP A 73 -14.90 -3.37 -3.85
N GLU A 74 -14.23 -2.41 -3.21
CA GLU A 74 -13.78 -1.20 -3.89
C GLU A 74 -12.78 -1.51 -4.99
N TYR A 75 -11.88 -2.44 -4.74
CA TYR A 75 -10.86 -2.81 -5.71
C TYR A 75 -11.50 -3.48 -6.93
N GLU A 76 -12.44 -4.36 -6.70
CA GLU A 76 -13.17 -5.02 -7.78
C GLU A 76 -13.88 -3.99 -8.67
N LYS A 77 -14.55 -3.03 -8.06
CA LYS A 77 -15.22 -1.96 -8.80
C LYS A 77 -14.25 -1.10 -9.59
N ALA A 78 -13.10 -0.77 -9.01
CA ALA A 78 -12.09 0.01 -9.70
C ALA A 78 -11.55 -0.72 -10.92
N GLN A 79 -11.37 -2.03 -10.82
CA GLN A 79 -10.89 -2.83 -11.92
C GLN A 79 -11.92 -2.91 -13.06
N LYS A 80 -13.19 -3.04 -12.72
CA LYS A 80 -14.25 -3.07 -13.72
C LYS A 80 -14.32 -1.76 -14.51
N LEU A 81 -14.05 -0.64 -13.85
CA LEU A 81 -14.05 0.65 -14.52
C LEU A 81 -12.86 0.81 -15.48
N GLN A 82 -11.78 0.10 -15.23
CA GLN A 82 -10.58 0.18 -16.07
C GLN A 82 -10.62 -0.78 -17.26
N VAL A 83 -11.43 -1.80 -17.20
CA VAL A 83 -11.55 -2.79 -18.27
C VAL A 83 -12.33 -2.21 -19.42
N ARG A 84 -11.80 -2.37 -20.63
CA ARG A 84 -12.43 -1.92 -21.87
C ARG A 84 -12.76 -3.09 -22.76
#